data_9bd2eb6ffa7582efed4ae6595e73f063
#
_entry.id   9bd2eb6ffa7582efed4ae6595e73f063
#
_cell.length_a   1.000
_cell.length_b   1.000
_cell.length_c   1.000
_cell.angle_alpha   90.00
_cell.angle_beta   90.00
_cell.angle_gamma   90.00
#
_symmetry.space_group_name_H-M   'P 1'
#
loop_
_entity.id
_entity.type
_entity.pdbx_description
1 polymer ?
#
loop_
_entity_poly.entity_id
_entity_poly.type
_entity_poly.pdbx_seq_one_letter_code
_entity_poly.pdbx_strand_id
1 'polypeptide(L)'
;MLFPLRIGIITLFFLSVSVYADIPLLWNQKAISSNCPITADEVWVKYDGGVDCIRYFAGGNMQNAPLVAVVFLGDRVPFIKRDPQTIPANTATAQRKIAQKFSIRTGLPVVIVARPGTYGSSGNHYNRRQRAEFLALNATLDKLRQQYNIGQFILTGHSGGATAASALLTLGRNDIRCAILTSGAWDLLNRAEVLRKERGERSDAGKDITGLVNPYDPLYHIDNIPPDPQRQILIIGNLQDQITPFELQVKFARALRDKHHRVALIESPAYPPEYHNLKGNQELKYVKQCTSARMAKRGA
;
A
#
# COMPACT_ATOMS: atom_id res chain seq x y z
N MET A 1 -0.31 48.52 -67.08
CA MET A 1 -1.05 47.99 -65.95
C MET A 1 -0.13 47.00 -65.19
N LEU A 2 0.49 47.47 -64.08
CA LEU A 2 1.39 46.68 -63.24
C LEU A 2 0.60 46.28 -62.00
N PHE A 3 0.40 44.94 -61.77
CA PHE A 3 -0.20 44.42 -60.55
C PHE A 3 0.86 44.21 -59.45
N PRO A 4 0.63 44.67 -58.22
CA PRO A 4 1.58 44.41 -57.15
C PRO A 4 1.40 42.98 -56.58
N LEU A 5 2.50 42.24 -56.51
CA LEU A 5 2.60 40.92 -55.88
C LEU A 5 2.59 41.09 -54.35
N ARG A 6 1.51 40.64 -53.65
CA ARG A 6 1.44 40.60 -52.19
C ARG A 6 2.12 39.33 -51.67
N ILE A 7 3.31 39.52 -51.08
CA ILE A 7 3.99 38.44 -50.34
C ILE A 7 3.37 38.35 -48.97
N GLY A 8 2.60 37.27 -48.71
CA GLY A 8 2.07 36.97 -47.39
C GLY A 8 3.17 36.34 -46.53
N ILE A 9 3.56 36.96 -45.45
CA ILE A 9 4.47 36.39 -44.43
C ILE A 9 3.67 35.45 -43.57
N ILE A 10 3.93 34.13 -43.71
CA ILE A 10 3.40 33.11 -42.80
C ILE A 10 4.30 33.04 -41.58
N THR A 11 3.83 33.58 -40.45
CA THR A 11 4.51 33.49 -39.17
C THR A 11 4.20 32.12 -38.56
N LEU A 12 5.15 31.17 -38.60
CA LEU A 12 5.06 29.90 -37.91
C LEU A 12 5.26 30.15 -36.40
N PHE A 13 4.19 30.01 -35.63
CA PHE A 13 4.27 29.92 -34.17
C PHE A 13 4.77 28.51 -33.78
N PHE A 14 6.03 28.42 -33.41
CA PHE A 14 6.54 27.21 -32.72
C PHE A 14 6.01 27.20 -31.28
N LEU A 15 4.97 26.41 -31.03
CA LEU A 15 4.59 26.04 -29.67
C LEU A 15 5.68 25.14 -29.09
N SER A 16 6.58 25.70 -28.31
CA SER A 16 7.52 24.94 -27.50
C SER A 16 6.75 24.18 -26.42
N VAL A 17 6.44 22.92 -26.66
CA VAL A 17 5.96 22.01 -25.63
C VAL A 17 7.14 21.73 -24.71
N SER A 18 7.18 22.42 -23.57
CA SER A 18 8.13 22.09 -22.50
C SER A 18 7.80 20.69 -21.98
N VAL A 19 8.54 19.69 -22.42
CA VAL A 19 8.52 18.35 -21.82
C VAL A 19 9.20 18.51 -20.47
N TYR A 20 8.41 18.74 -19.41
CA TYR A 20 8.93 18.60 -18.06
C TYR A 20 9.35 17.15 -17.86
N ALA A 21 10.65 16.91 -17.77
CA ALA A 21 11.17 15.62 -17.40
C ALA A 21 10.52 15.19 -16.07
N ASP A 22 9.95 13.98 -16.03
CA ASP A 22 9.26 13.44 -14.86
C ASP A 22 10.32 13.14 -13.78
N ILE A 23 10.38 13.95 -12.73
CA ILE A 23 11.44 13.92 -11.72
C ILE A 23 11.32 12.63 -10.89
N PRO A 24 12.40 11.86 -10.74
CA PRO A 24 12.41 10.68 -9.88
C PRO A 24 12.11 11.00 -8.43
N LEU A 25 11.30 10.17 -7.80
CA LEU A 25 10.92 10.32 -6.40
C LEU A 25 12.08 9.90 -5.49
N LEU A 26 12.38 10.72 -4.50
CA LEU A 26 13.45 10.45 -3.56
C LEU A 26 13.04 9.37 -2.54
N TRP A 27 14.04 8.69 -1.98
CA TRP A 27 13.86 7.61 -1.01
C TRP A 27 14.60 7.91 0.30
N ASN A 28 14.06 7.42 1.42
CA ASN A 28 14.65 7.55 2.75
C ASN A 28 15.00 9.00 3.14
N GLN A 29 14.12 9.95 2.80
CA GLN A 29 14.31 11.36 3.11
C GLN A 29 13.84 11.68 4.53
N LYS A 30 14.47 12.67 5.17
CA LYS A 30 13.98 13.21 6.45
C LYS A 30 12.66 13.96 6.23
N ALA A 31 11.78 13.88 7.23
CA ALA A 31 10.58 14.70 7.28
C ALA A 31 10.95 16.16 7.57
N ILE A 32 10.69 17.05 6.62
CA ILE A 32 10.90 18.50 6.74
C ILE A 32 9.60 19.18 6.32
N SER A 33 8.96 19.92 7.23
CA SER A 33 7.63 20.48 6.98
C SER A 33 7.59 21.48 5.82
N SER A 34 8.65 22.25 5.60
CA SER A 34 8.76 23.17 4.47
C SER A 34 8.88 22.46 3.12
N ASN A 35 9.30 21.18 3.12
CA ASN A 35 9.47 20.35 1.93
C ASN A 35 8.26 19.43 1.69
N CYS A 36 7.22 19.55 2.52
CA CYS A 36 5.96 18.83 2.37
C CYS A 36 4.88 19.84 1.97
N PRO A 37 4.85 20.24 0.71
CA PRO A 37 3.88 21.20 0.25
C PRO A 37 2.47 20.61 0.37
N ILE A 38 1.50 21.46 0.70
CA ILE A 38 0.07 21.10 0.67
C ILE A 38 -0.33 21.00 -0.82
N THR A 39 0.27 20.06 -1.51
CA THR A 39 -0.04 19.74 -2.91
C THR A 39 -0.96 18.52 -2.96
N ALA A 40 -1.49 18.24 -4.14
CA ALA A 40 -2.46 17.16 -4.35
C ALA A 40 -1.94 15.74 -4.06
N ASP A 41 -0.66 15.55 -3.73
CA ASP A 41 -0.03 14.23 -3.62
C ASP A 41 0.71 13.99 -2.30
N GLU A 42 0.65 14.93 -1.34
CA GLU A 42 1.43 14.85 -0.10
C GLU A 42 0.62 15.33 1.10
N VAL A 43 0.81 14.66 2.23
CA VAL A 43 0.22 15.07 3.51
C VAL A 43 1.28 15.04 4.61
N TRP A 44 1.32 16.14 5.39
CA TRP A 44 2.08 16.19 6.62
C TRP A 44 1.28 15.53 7.73
N VAL A 45 1.85 14.48 8.32
CA VAL A 45 1.23 13.74 9.41
C VAL A 45 2.05 13.86 10.70
N LYS A 46 1.34 13.95 11.82
CA LYS A 46 1.89 13.85 13.16
C LYS A 46 1.27 12.64 13.84
N TYR A 47 2.06 11.88 14.55
CA TYR A 47 1.64 10.69 15.28
C TYR A 47 2.49 10.53 16.54
N ASP A 48 2.10 9.63 17.42
CA ASP A 48 2.86 9.36 18.64
C ASP A 48 4.27 8.90 18.31
N GLY A 49 5.27 9.68 18.74
CA GLY A 49 6.68 9.43 18.52
C GLY A 49 7.25 9.95 17.18
N GLY A 50 6.47 10.68 16.34
CA GLY A 50 7.05 11.17 15.09
C GLY A 50 6.19 12.07 14.21
N VAL A 51 6.84 12.47 13.14
CA VAL A 51 6.22 13.22 12.04
C VAL A 51 6.73 12.68 10.71
N ASP A 52 5.88 12.70 9.68
CA ASP A 52 6.28 12.33 8.33
C ASP A 52 5.54 13.18 7.28
N CYS A 53 6.16 13.32 6.11
CA CYS A 53 5.53 13.75 4.89
C CYS A 53 5.22 12.50 4.06
N ILE A 54 3.97 12.11 3.99
CA ILE A 54 3.57 10.89 3.28
C ILE A 54 3.01 11.25 1.91
N ARG A 55 3.59 10.64 0.89
CA ARG A 55 3.15 10.78 -0.48
C ARG A 55 2.08 9.76 -0.83
N TYR A 56 1.09 10.19 -1.62
CA TYR A 56 0.04 9.31 -2.11
C TYR A 56 -0.27 9.61 -3.58
N PHE A 57 -0.83 8.65 -4.30
CA PHE A 57 -1.13 8.78 -5.71
C PHE A 57 -2.56 8.33 -5.96
N ALA A 58 -3.40 9.28 -6.36
CA ALA A 58 -4.82 9.04 -6.56
C ALA A 58 -5.15 8.67 -8.02
N GLY A 59 -6.09 7.74 -8.18
CA GLY A 59 -6.78 7.42 -9.43
C GLY A 59 -8.28 7.50 -9.22
N GLY A 60 -8.98 8.20 -10.11
CA GLY A 60 -10.40 8.53 -9.93
C GLY A 60 -10.62 9.70 -8.96
N ASN A 61 -11.88 10.07 -8.77
CA ASN A 61 -12.26 11.18 -7.89
C ASN A 61 -12.55 10.68 -6.48
N MET A 62 -11.73 11.09 -5.51
CA MET A 62 -11.91 10.76 -4.08
C MET A 62 -12.85 11.72 -3.34
N GLN A 63 -13.17 12.90 -3.92
CA GLN A 63 -13.99 13.91 -3.25
C GLN A 63 -15.39 13.39 -2.96
N ASN A 64 -15.80 13.41 -1.70
CA ASN A 64 -17.08 12.90 -1.21
C ASN A 64 -17.32 11.42 -1.57
N ALA A 65 -16.26 10.64 -1.77
CA ALA A 65 -16.42 9.24 -2.12
C ALA A 65 -16.90 8.42 -0.92
N PRO A 66 -17.98 7.65 -1.03
CA PRO A 66 -18.45 6.80 0.06
C PRO A 66 -17.46 5.67 0.37
N LEU A 67 -16.63 5.29 -0.61
CA LEU A 67 -15.68 4.20 -0.50
C LEU A 67 -14.47 4.44 -1.40
N VAL A 68 -13.27 4.33 -0.83
CA VAL A 68 -11.99 4.45 -1.54
C VAL A 68 -11.14 3.21 -1.28
N ALA A 69 -10.54 2.65 -2.34
CA ALA A 69 -9.58 1.56 -2.18
C ALA A 69 -8.17 2.12 -1.95
N VAL A 70 -7.54 1.69 -0.85
CA VAL A 70 -6.17 2.05 -0.47
C VAL A 70 -5.24 0.89 -0.81
N VAL A 71 -4.15 1.18 -1.49
CA VAL A 71 -3.14 0.19 -1.89
C VAL A 71 -1.83 0.45 -1.16
N PHE A 72 -1.37 -0.52 -0.39
CA PHE A 72 -0.04 -0.55 0.19
C PHE A 72 0.85 -1.53 -0.57
N LEU A 73 1.92 -1.01 -1.15
CA LEU A 73 2.90 -1.83 -1.87
C LEU A 73 3.73 -2.68 -0.90
N GLY A 74 4.20 -3.83 -1.36
CA GLY A 74 5.09 -4.71 -0.61
C GLY A 74 6.44 -4.05 -0.26
N ASP A 75 7.29 -4.79 0.44
CA ASP A 75 8.63 -4.32 0.80
C ASP A 75 9.46 -4.02 -0.45
N ARG A 76 10.18 -2.90 -0.44
CA ARG A 76 10.96 -2.37 -1.56
C ARG A 76 12.47 -2.43 -1.32
N VAL A 77 12.92 -3.39 -0.52
CA VAL A 77 14.32 -3.56 -0.12
C VAL A 77 15.32 -3.49 -1.28
N PRO A 78 15.08 -4.15 -2.44
CA PRO A 78 16.01 -4.11 -3.56
C PRO A 78 16.24 -2.70 -4.14
N PHE A 79 15.36 -1.75 -3.82
CA PHE A 79 15.42 -0.38 -4.36
C PHE A 79 16.03 0.64 -3.41
N ILE A 80 16.18 0.32 -2.13
CA ILE A 80 16.57 1.30 -1.09
C ILE A 80 17.93 1.96 -1.38
N LYS A 81 18.88 1.21 -1.96
CA LYS A 81 20.24 1.68 -2.29
C LYS A 81 20.43 2.01 -3.77
N ARG A 82 19.37 1.93 -4.58
CA ARG A 82 19.47 2.24 -6.01
C ARG A 82 19.38 3.74 -6.27
N ASP A 83 20.01 4.17 -7.34
CA ASP A 83 19.75 5.50 -7.90
C ASP A 83 18.24 5.61 -8.21
N PRO A 84 17.55 6.64 -7.69
CA PRO A 84 16.13 6.84 -7.91
C PRO A 84 15.70 6.82 -9.38
N GLN A 85 16.58 7.24 -10.31
CA GLN A 85 16.33 7.22 -11.75
C GLN A 85 16.21 5.79 -12.31
N THR A 86 16.86 4.81 -11.68
CA THR A 86 16.87 3.40 -12.12
C THR A 86 15.75 2.56 -11.53
N ILE A 87 14.96 3.13 -10.62
CA ILE A 87 13.84 2.42 -9.98
C ILE A 87 12.63 2.45 -10.92
N PRO A 88 12.07 1.29 -11.29
CA PRO A 88 10.93 1.24 -12.21
C PRO A 88 9.71 2.01 -11.68
N ALA A 89 9.09 2.80 -12.54
CA ALA A 89 7.90 3.61 -12.24
C ALA A 89 8.06 4.56 -11.03
N ASN A 90 9.28 5.03 -10.75
CA ASN A 90 9.60 5.87 -9.61
C ASN A 90 9.38 7.37 -9.89
N THR A 91 8.26 7.71 -10.49
CA THR A 91 7.84 9.09 -10.70
C THR A 91 6.38 9.29 -10.30
N ALA A 92 6.00 10.52 -9.95
CA ALA A 92 4.62 10.82 -9.56
C ALA A 92 3.63 10.49 -10.67
N THR A 93 3.98 10.80 -11.91
CA THR A 93 3.14 10.51 -13.09
C THR A 93 2.95 9.02 -13.30
N ALA A 94 4.01 8.22 -13.16
CA ALA A 94 3.92 6.76 -13.30
C ALA A 94 3.03 6.15 -12.20
N GLN A 95 3.19 6.59 -10.95
CA GLN A 95 2.38 6.10 -9.83
C GLN A 95 0.90 6.51 -9.98
N ARG A 96 0.60 7.75 -10.36
CA ARG A 96 -0.77 8.18 -10.67
C ARG A 96 -1.39 7.37 -11.82
N LYS A 97 -0.60 7.07 -12.87
CA LYS A 97 -1.07 6.21 -13.97
C LYS A 97 -1.41 4.79 -13.51
N ILE A 98 -0.66 4.24 -12.55
CA ILE A 98 -0.96 2.94 -11.93
C ILE A 98 -2.25 3.04 -11.11
N ALA A 99 -2.39 4.05 -10.24
CA ALA A 99 -3.59 4.27 -9.46
C ALA A 99 -4.83 4.44 -10.34
N GLN A 100 -4.72 5.20 -11.45
CA GLN A 100 -5.79 5.37 -12.42
C GLN A 100 -6.20 4.06 -13.08
N LYS A 101 -5.23 3.21 -13.49
CA LYS A 101 -5.54 1.88 -14.02
C LYS A 101 -6.27 1.00 -13.01
N PHE A 102 -5.90 1.10 -11.73
CA PHE A 102 -6.55 0.37 -10.66
C PHE A 102 -7.97 0.88 -10.43
N SER A 103 -8.17 2.19 -10.44
CA SER A 103 -9.49 2.82 -10.34
C SER A 103 -10.43 2.35 -11.47
N ILE A 104 -9.98 2.35 -12.71
CA ILE A 104 -10.76 1.86 -13.86
C ILE A 104 -11.14 0.38 -13.69
N ARG A 105 -10.21 -0.46 -13.23
CA ARG A 105 -10.47 -1.90 -13.04
C ARG A 105 -11.42 -2.21 -11.90
N THR A 106 -11.34 -1.46 -10.82
CA THR A 106 -12.16 -1.68 -9.63
C THR A 106 -13.52 -0.99 -9.70
N GLY A 107 -13.62 0.07 -10.49
CA GLY A 107 -14.80 0.96 -10.54
C GLY A 107 -14.92 1.88 -9.33
N LEU A 108 -13.84 2.01 -8.54
CA LEU A 108 -13.76 2.86 -7.35
C LEU A 108 -12.60 3.86 -7.47
N PRO A 109 -12.64 4.99 -6.77
CA PRO A 109 -11.43 5.75 -6.50
C PRO A 109 -10.39 4.89 -5.79
N VAL A 110 -9.14 5.00 -6.23
CA VAL A 110 -8.01 4.26 -5.67
C VAL A 110 -6.93 5.23 -5.23
N VAL A 111 -6.34 5.00 -4.08
CA VAL A 111 -5.16 5.71 -3.63
C VAL A 111 -4.04 4.74 -3.31
N ILE A 112 -2.87 4.91 -3.94
CA ILE A 112 -1.64 4.24 -3.56
C ILE A 112 -0.97 5.12 -2.50
N VAL A 113 -0.82 4.63 -1.29
CA VAL A 113 -0.11 5.32 -0.22
C VAL A 113 1.32 4.80 -0.17
N ALA A 114 2.29 5.66 -0.43
CA ALA A 114 3.70 5.31 -0.36
C ALA A 114 4.12 5.16 1.11
N ARG A 115 4.61 3.98 1.46
CA ARG A 115 5.08 3.68 2.82
C ARG A 115 6.30 4.55 3.18
N PRO A 116 6.53 4.86 4.47
CA PRO A 116 7.68 5.66 4.88
C PRO A 116 8.99 5.22 4.23
N GLY A 117 9.75 6.20 3.72
CA GLY A 117 11.01 6.00 3.03
C GLY A 117 10.91 5.48 1.58
N THR A 118 9.71 5.44 0.97
CA THR A 118 9.52 4.98 -0.42
C THR A 118 8.80 6.03 -1.27
N TYR A 119 9.08 6.05 -2.57
CA TYR A 119 8.33 6.84 -3.58
C TYR A 119 8.04 8.29 -3.17
N GLY A 120 9.02 8.98 -2.57
CA GLY A 120 8.90 10.37 -2.17
C GLY A 120 8.33 10.60 -0.76
N SER A 121 7.83 9.57 -0.08
CA SER A 121 7.52 9.68 1.36
C SER A 121 8.80 9.83 2.18
N SER A 122 8.74 10.69 3.19
CA SER A 122 9.79 10.78 4.20
C SER A 122 9.87 9.50 5.05
N GLY A 123 10.84 9.46 5.95
CA GLY A 123 11.09 8.29 6.78
C GLY A 123 12.20 7.39 6.24
N ASN A 124 12.32 6.21 6.81
CA ASN A 124 13.37 5.25 6.45
C ASN A 124 12.78 3.84 6.29
N HIS A 125 12.79 3.31 5.07
CA HIS A 125 12.22 2.00 4.79
C HIS A 125 12.99 0.82 5.41
N TYR A 126 14.20 1.05 5.93
CA TYR A 126 14.86 0.06 6.78
C TYR A 126 14.12 -0.15 8.11
N ASN A 127 13.41 0.87 8.61
CA ASN A 127 12.61 0.82 9.83
C ASN A 127 11.18 0.27 9.60
N ARG A 128 10.92 -0.35 8.45
CA ARG A 128 9.64 -0.98 8.18
C ARG A 128 9.27 -1.99 9.26
N ARG A 129 7.99 -2.23 9.48
CA ARG A 129 7.40 -3.07 10.54
C ARG A 129 7.60 -2.55 11.96
N GLN A 130 8.21 -1.38 12.13
CA GLN A 130 8.16 -0.69 13.41
C GLN A 130 6.81 0.02 13.58
N ARG A 131 6.35 0.18 14.82
CA ARG A 131 5.06 0.82 15.13
C ARG A 131 4.91 2.20 14.49
N ALA A 132 5.99 2.97 14.42
CA ALA A 132 6.01 4.31 13.80
C ALA A 132 5.57 4.30 12.32
N GLU A 133 5.97 3.30 11.53
CA GLU A 133 5.50 3.17 10.14
C GLU A 133 3.98 3.12 10.08
N PHE A 134 3.37 2.28 10.89
CA PHE A 134 1.92 2.06 10.84
C PHE A 134 1.15 3.24 11.42
N LEU A 135 1.69 3.92 12.41
CA LEU A 135 1.12 5.18 12.92
C LEU A 135 1.16 6.30 11.88
N ALA A 136 2.25 6.42 11.11
CA ALA A 136 2.33 7.37 10.00
C ALA A 136 1.27 7.09 8.92
N LEU A 137 1.11 5.81 8.53
CA LEU A 137 0.09 5.40 7.56
C LEU A 137 -1.33 5.59 8.11
N ASN A 138 -1.56 5.31 9.40
CA ASN A 138 -2.85 5.53 10.06
C ASN A 138 -3.24 7.02 10.03
N ALA A 139 -2.34 7.89 10.45
CA ALA A 139 -2.53 9.34 10.41
C ALA A 139 -2.71 9.86 8.97
N THR A 140 -2.08 9.22 7.99
CA THR A 140 -2.28 9.54 6.57
C THR A 140 -3.73 9.29 6.15
N LEU A 141 -4.30 8.13 6.49
CA LEU A 141 -5.71 7.86 6.15
C LEU A 141 -6.66 8.82 6.84
N ASP A 142 -6.38 9.26 8.08
CA ASP A 142 -7.18 10.27 8.76
C ASP A 142 -7.16 11.60 8.01
N LYS A 143 -5.98 12.03 7.54
CA LYS A 143 -5.84 13.24 6.73
C LYS A 143 -6.56 13.14 5.39
N LEU A 144 -6.42 12.02 4.68
CA LEU A 144 -7.11 11.80 3.41
C LEU A 144 -8.63 11.77 3.61
N ARG A 145 -9.11 11.09 4.65
CA ARG A 145 -10.53 11.05 4.99
C ARG A 145 -11.10 12.43 5.24
N GLN A 146 -10.40 13.25 6.00
CA GLN A 146 -10.80 14.63 6.30
C GLN A 146 -10.74 15.50 5.04
N GLN A 147 -9.63 15.45 4.29
CA GLN A 147 -9.39 16.31 3.12
C GLN A 147 -10.40 16.06 1.99
N TYR A 148 -10.75 14.81 1.75
CA TYR A 148 -11.62 14.39 0.64
C TYR A 148 -13.03 14.01 1.07
N ASN A 149 -13.37 14.11 2.35
CA ASN A 149 -14.66 13.68 2.90
C ASN A 149 -14.99 12.23 2.51
N ILE A 150 -14.06 11.30 2.77
CA ILE A 150 -14.20 9.89 2.43
C ILE A 150 -15.03 9.19 3.51
N GLY A 151 -15.99 8.35 3.09
CA GLY A 151 -16.82 7.56 4.00
C GLY A 151 -16.05 6.42 4.65
N GLN A 152 -15.66 5.43 3.86
CA GLN A 152 -14.94 4.23 4.31
C GLN A 152 -13.80 3.86 3.35
N PHE A 153 -12.92 2.97 3.81
CA PHE A 153 -11.82 2.43 3.02
C PHE A 153 -11.96 0.92 2.78
N ILE A 154 -11.46 0.47 1.63
CA ILE A 154 -11.04 -0.90 1.40
C ILE A 154 -9.52 -0.91 1.46
N LEU A 155 -8.92 -1.62 2.40
CA LEU A 155 -7.47 -1.75 2.46
C LEU A 155 -7.03 -2.92 1.58
N THR A 156 -6.02 -2.68 0.74
CA THR A 156 -5.36 -3.75 -0.01
C THR A 156 -3.85 -3.69 0.19
N GLY A 157 -3.22 -4.84 0.21
CA GLY A 157 -1.77 -4.89 0.32
C GLY A 157 -1.19 -6.24 -0.05
N HIS A 158 0.05 -6.20 -0.54
CA HIS A 158 0.83 -7.38 -0.86
C HIS A 158 2.08 -7.46 0.02
N SER A 159 2.43 -8.64 0.50
CA SER A 159 3.65 -8.85 1.29
C SER A 159 3.69 -7.92 2.53
N GLY A 160 4.74 -7.14 2.72
CA GLY A 160 4.81 -6.10 3.75
C GLY A 160 3.71 -5.04 3.68
N GLY A 161 3.09 -4.83 2.51
CA GLY A 161 1.90 -3.99 2.35
C GLY A 161 0.65 -4.62 2.98
N ALA A 162 0.52 -5.95 2.94
CA ALA A 162 -0.54 -6.67 3.66
C ALA A 162 -0.34 -6.58 5.18
N THR A 163 0.92 -6.65 5.65
CA THR A 163 1.25 -6.38 7.06
C THR A 163 0.82 -4.96 7.45
N ALA A 164 1.11 -3.95 6.60
CA ALA A 164 0.71 -2.58 6.87
C ALA A 164 -0.81 -2.42 6.90
N ALA A 165 -1.54 -2.99 5.94
CA ALA A 165 -3.00 -2.96 5.91
C ALA A 165 -3.63 -3.62 7.15
N SER A 166 -3.10 -4.77 7.60
CA SER A 166 -3.56 -5.44 8.81
C SER A 166 -3.18 -4.69 10.09
N ALA A 167 -2.03 -4.00 10.11
CA ALA A 167 -1.65 -3.15 11.23
C ALA A 167 -2.66 -2.00 11.44
N LEU A 168 -3.19 -1.43 10.37
CA LEU A 168 -4.23 -0.38 10.50
C LEU A 168 -5.54 -0.91 11.09
N LEU A 169 -5.91 -2.17 10.81
CA LEU A 169 -7.03 -2.82 11.51
C LEU A 169 -6.75 -2.92 13.01
N THR A 170 -5.56 -3.40 13.38
CA THR A 170 -5.16 -3.60 14.78
C THR A 170 -4.81 -2.31 15.52
N LEU A 171 -4.69 -1.18 14.83
CA LEU A 171 -4.65 0.16 15.43
C LEU A 171 -6.06 0.72 15.75
N GLY A 172 -7.11 -0.08 15.58
CA GLY A 172 -8.45 0.24 16.03
C GLY A 172 -9.31 1.02 15.04
N ARG A 173 -8.98 1.03 13.74
CA ARG A 173 -9.79 1.71 12.72
C ARG A 173 -11.17 1.08 12.56
N ASN A 174 -12.20 1.90 12.61
CA ASN A 174 -13.61 1.50 12.44
C ASN A 174 -14.19 1.89 11.06
N ASP A 175 -13.41 2.58 10.24
CA ASP A 175 -13.79 3.04 8.89
C ASP A 175 -13.32 2.11 7.77
N ILE A 176 -12.92 0.89 8.11
CA ILE A 176 -12.49 -0.12 7.15
C ILE A 176 -13.65 -1.07 6.82
N ARG A 177 -14.14 -0.99 5.60
CA ARG A 177 -15.19 -1.86 5.08
C ARG A 177 -14.71 -3.26 4.78
N CYS A 178 -13.48 -3.39 4.29
CA CYS A 178 -12.90 -4.65 3.83
C CYS A 178 -11.38 -4.56 3.84
N ALA A 179 -10.71 -5.69 4.08
CA ALA A 179 -9.26 -5.81 3.91
C ALA A 179 -8.93 -6.98 2.99
N ILE A 180 -8.07 -6.75 1.99
CA ILE A 180 -7.61 -7.75 1.02
C ILE A 180 -6.09 -7.87 1.18
N LEU A 181 -5.64 -8.94 1.79
CA LEU A 181 -4.29 -9.14 2.29
C LEU A 181 -3.64 -10.28 1.50
N THR A 182 -2.76 -9.96 0.56
CA THR A 182 -2.13 -10.95 -0.31
C THR A 182 -0.71 -11.24 0.13
N SER A 183 -0.34 -12.53 0.24
CA SER A 183 0.99 -13.00 0.62
C SER A 183 1.57 -12.22 1.81
N GLY A 184 0.76 -12.00 2.85
CA GLY A 184 1.11 -11.14 3.97
C GLY A 184 2.12 -11.77 4.93
N ALA A 185 2.91 -10.93 5.59
CA ALA A 185 3.87 -11.33 6.60
C ALA A 185 3.29 -11.09 8.00
N TRP A 186 3.08 -12.14 8.75
CA TRP A 186 2.68 -12.16 10.16
C TRP A 186 3.53 -13.15 10.94
N ASP A 187 3.40 -13.16 12.25
CA ASP A 187 4.29 -13.91 13.15
C ASP A 187 5.75 -13.60 12.84
N LEU A 188 6.04 -12.30 12.85
CA LEU A 188 7.23 -11.73 12.22
C LEU A 188 8.54 -12.29 12.77
N LEU A 189 8.62 -12.54 14.08
CA LEU A 189 9.82 -13.12 14.69
C LEU A 189 9.96 -14.59 14.32
N ASN A 190 8.89 -15.37 14.40
CA ASN A 190 8.91 -16.77 13.98
C ASN A 190 9.21 -16.91 12.49
N ARG A 191 8.58 -16.08 11.66
CA ARG A 191 8.89 -16.00 10.23
C ARG A 191 10.38 -15.77 9.98
N ALA A 192 10.99 -14.87 10.73
CA ALA A 192 12.40 -14.57 10.57
C ALA A 192 13.28 -15.79 10.90
N GLU A 193 12.96 -16.54 11.96
CA GLU A 193 13.69 -17.74 12.34
C GLU A 193 13.49 -18.88 11.31
N VAL A 194 12.27 -19.08 10.79
CA VAL A 194 12.00 -20.04 9.70
C VAL A 194 12.88 -19.73 8.49
N LEU A 195 12.88 -18.49 8.03
CA LEU A 195 13.66 -18.08 6.85
C LEU A 195 15.17 -18.18 7.06
N ARG A 196 15.67 -17.85 8.27
CA ARG A 196 17.11 -18.03 8.62
C ARG A 196 17.49 -19.50 8.57
N LYS A 197 16.69 -20.35 9.18
CA LYS A 197 16.92 -21.80 9.16
C LYS A 197 16.96 -22.36 7.73
N GLU A 198 16.00 -21.98 6.88
CA GLU A 198 15.96 -22.41 5.47
C GLU A 198 17.19 -21.98 4.67
N ARG A 199 17.76 -20.82 5.01
CA ARG A 199 18.98 -20.27 4.38
C ARG A 199 20.28 -20.76 5.01
N GLY A 200 20.23 -21.58 6.05
CA GLY A 200 21.41 -22.00 6.82
C GLY A 200 22.07 -20.87 7.60
N GLU A 201 21.34 -19.81 7.88
CA GLU A 201 21.80 -18.66 8.67
C GLU A 201 21.67 -18.97 10.18
N ARG A 202 22.47 -18.26 11.01
CA ARG A 202 22.35 -18.37 12.46
C ARG A 202 21.03 -17.73 12.94
N SER A 203 20.45 -18.30 14.00
CA SER A 203 19.34 -17.68 14.72
C SER A 203 19.74 -16.30 15.26
N ASP A 204 18.82 -15.34 15.19
CA ASP A 204 18.96 -13.99 15.76
C ASP A 204 17.65 -13.66 16.49
N ALA A 205 17.44 -14.38 17.60
CA ALA A 205 16.21 -14.33 18.35
C ALA A 205 15.82 -12.91 18.76
N GLY A 206 14.52 -12.61 18.65
CA GLY A 206 13.97 -11.28 18.97
C GLY A 206 14.10 -10.25 17.87
N LYS A 207 14.73 -10.58 16.74
CA LYS A 207 14.79 -9.71 15.56
C LYS A 207 14.04 -10.29 14.38
N ASP A 208 13.28 -9.45 13.71
CA ASP A 208 12.64 -9.82 12.44
C ASP A 208 13.66 -9.84 11.28
N ILE A 209 13.22 -10.06 10.06
CA ILE A 209 14.09 -10.07 8.88
C ILE A 209 14.68 -8.69 8.51
N THR A 210 14.27 -7.62 9.18
CA THR A 210 14.91 -6.29 9.04
C THR A 210 16.15 -6.15 9.91
N GLY A 211 16.37 -7.09 10.82
CA GLY A 211 17.41 -7.02 11.85
C GLY A 211 17.02 -6.15 13.05
N LEU A 212 15.78 -5.65 13.09
CA LEU A 212 15.26 -4.81 14.17
C LEU A 212 14.51 -5.64 15.21
N VAL A 213 14.60 -5.18 16.46
CA VAL A 213 13.83 -5.74 17.59
C VAL A 213 12.44 -5.14 17.66
N ASN A 214 11.54 -5.80 18.38
CA ASN A 214 10.19 -5.31 18.69
C ASN A 214 9.38 -4.87 17.45
N PRO A 215 9.30 -5.67 16.38
CA PRO A 215 8.44 -5.34 15.26
C PRO A 215 6.99 -5.29 15.74
N TYR A 216 6.21 -4.33 15.21
CA TYR A 216 4.78 -4.32 15.42
C TYR A 216 4.15 -5.43 14.56
N ASP A 217 3.78 -6.53 15.19
CA ASP A 217 3.16 -7.66 14.51
C ASP A 217 1.63 -7.63 14.71
N PRO A 218 0.85 -7.45 13.65
CA PRO A 218 -0.61 -7.44 13.74
C PRO A 218 -1.20 -8.69 14.40
N LEU A 219 -0.53 -9.85 14.31
CA LEU A 219 -0.98 -11.09 14.94
C LEU A 219 -1.20 -10.95 16.45
N TYR A 220 -0.36 -10.17 17.13
CA TYR A 220 -0.41 -10.00 18.58
C TYR A 220 -1.27 -8.81 19.05
N HIS A 221 -1.96 -8.13 18.10
CA HIS A 221 -2.80 -6.97 18.36
C HIS A 221 -4.23 -7.12 17.85
N ILE A 222 -4.66 -8.35 17.54
CA ILE A 222 -5.98 -8.64 16.95
C ILE A 222 -7.12 -8.20 17.88
N ASP A 223 -6.92 -8.23 19.19
CA ASP A 223 -7.92 -7.79 20.18
C ASP A 223 -8.30 -6.30 20.05
N ASN A 224 -7.47 -5.52 19.43
CA ASN A 224 -7.74 -4.09 19.19
C ASN A 224 -8.58 -3.82 17.94
N ILE A 225 -8.92 -4.85 17.15
CA ILE A 225 -9.77 -4.68 15.97
C ILE A 225 -11.22 -4.48 16.43
N PRO A 226 -11.85 -3.32 16.17
CA PRO A 226 -13.24 -3.10 16.58
C PRO A 226 -14.17 -4.14 15.93
N PRO A 227 -15.14 -4.67 16.67
CA PRO A 227 -16.14 -5.58 16.11
C PRO A 227 -16.93 -4.92 14.97
N ASP A 228 -17.03 -5.63 13.85
CA ASP A 228 -17.86 -5.22 12.71
C ASP A 228 -18.31 -6.47 11.95
N PRO A 229 -19.58 -6.89 12.08
CA PRO A 229 -20.10 -8.09 11.42
C PRO A 229 -20.20 -7.94 9.89
N GLN A 230 -20.07 -6.73 9.37
CA GLN A 230 -20.09 -6.48 7.93
C GLN A 230 -18.69 -6.43 7.31
N ARG A 231 -17.65 -6.18 8.12
CA ARG A 231 -16.28 -6.14 7.65
C ARG A 231 -15.84 -7.52 7.20
N GLN A 232 -15.27 -7.61 6.01
CA GLN A 232 -14.65 -8.84 5.50
C GLN A 232 -13.14 -8.70 5.44
N ILE A 233 -12.43 -9.73 5.89
CA ILE A 233 -10.98 -9.83 5.79
C ILE A 233 -10.67 -11.02 4.87
N LEU A 234 -10.03 -10.75 3.74
CA LEU A 234 -9.59 -11.76 2.78
C LEU A 234 -8.09 -11.92 2.90
N ILE A 235 -7.64 -13.10 3.25
CA ILE A 235 -6.23 -13.49 3.26
C ILE A 235 -6.01 -14.41 2.09
N ILE A 236 -5.11 -14.04 1.18
CA ILE A 236 -4.90 -14.74 -0.08
C ILE A 236 -3.42 -15.06 -0.20
N GLY A 237 -3.07 -16.33 -0.35
CA GLY A 237 -1.67 -16.77 -0.43
C GLY A 237 -1.49 -17.97 -1.32
N ASN A 238 -0.27 -18.50 -1.35
CA ASN A 238 0.09 -19.71 -2.06
C ASN A 238 0.78 -20.69 -1.11
N LEU A 239 0.45 -21.97 -1.22
CA LEU A 239 1.00 -23.04 -0.36
C LEU A 239 2.53 -23.15 -0.45
N GLN A 240 3.11 -22.75 -1.57
CA GLN A 240 4.55 -22.85 -1.84
C GLN A 240 5.30 -21.53 -1.60
N ASP A 241 4.63 -20.51 -1.02
CA ASP A 241 5.25 -19.20 -0.78
C ASP A 241 6.47 -19.33 0.16
N GLN A 242 7.67 -19.10 -0.40
CA GLN A 242 8.95 -19.20 0.31
C GLN A 242 9.34 -17.89 1.02
N ILE A 243 8.63 -16.80 0.79
CA ILE A 243 8.91 -15.49 1.38
C ILE A 243 8.02 -15.22 2.58
N THR A 244 6.73 -15.57 2.46
CA THR A 244 5.75 -15.47 3.56
C THR A 244 5.01 -16.79 3.68
N PRO A 245 5.60 -17.77 4.40
CA PRO A 245 5.09 -19.13 4.50
C PRO A 245 3.58 -19.17 4.76
N PHE A 246 2.86 -20.01 4.00
CA PHE A 246 1.40 -20.02 4.01
C PHE A 246 0.83 -20.44 5.38
N GLU A 247 1.53 -21.29 6.12
CA GLU A 247 1.14 -21.71 7.48
C GLU A 247 1.06 -20.53 8.45
N LEU A 248 1.89 -19.48 8.28
CA LEU A 248 1.81 -18.26 9.09
C LEU A 248 0.60 -17.41 8.70
N GLN A 249 0.20 -17.45 7.42
CA GLN A 249 -1.04 -16.84 6.95
C GLN A 249 -2.27 -17.58 7.51
N VAL A 250 -2.22 -18.91 7.57
CA VAL A 250 -3.23 -19.75 8.23
C VAL A 250 -3.35 -19.40 9.71
N LYS A 251 -2.21 -19.24 10.42
CA LYS A 251 -2.16 -18.86 11.84
C LYS A 251 -2.88 -17.52 12.06
N PHE A 252 -2.57 -16.50 11.24
CA PHE A 252 -3.22 -15.19 11.35
C PHE A 252 -4.72 -15.26 11.04
N ALA A 253 -5.12 -16.02 10.00
CA ALA A 253 -6.54 -16.20 9.67
C ALA A 253 -7.31 -16.89 10.79
N ARG A 254 -6.72 -17.90 11.44
CA ARG A 254 -7.31 -18.59 12.58
C ARG A 254 -7.48 -17.64 13.76
N ALA A 255 -6.44 -16.92 14.14
CA ALA A 255 -6.47 -15.97 15.25
C ALA A 255 -7.56 -14.89 15.08
N LEU A 256 -7.76 -14.39 13.84
CA LEU A 256 -8.85 -13.47 13.52
C LEU A 256 -10.24 -14.13 13.66
N ARG A 257 -10.41 -15.39 13.22
CA ARG A 257 -11.68 -16.12 13.36
C ARG A 257 -12.02 -16.40 14.81
N ASP A 258 -11.02 -16.73 15.63
CA ASP A 258 -11.17 -16.98 17.07
C ASP A 258 -11.69 -15.72 17.80
N LYS A 259 -11.47 -14.54 17.23
CA LYS A 259 -12.03 -13.25 17.67
C LYS A 259 -13.31 -12.84 16.90
N HIS A 260 -13.96 -13.80 16.26
CA HIS A 260 -15.25 -13.67 15.55
C HIS A 260 -15.22 -12.69 14.37
N HIS A 261 -14.04 -12.40 13.78
CA HIS A 261 -13.98 -11.65 12.55
C HIS A 261 -14.35 -12.53 11.34
N ARG A 262 -15.00 -11.92 10.34
CA ARG A 262 -15.35 -12.62 9.08
C ARG A 262 -14.11 -12.73 8.19
N VAL A 263 -13.50 -13.90 8.17
CA VAL A 263 -12.24 -14.16 7.46
C VAL A 263 -12.40 -15.25 6.43
N ALA A 264 -12.02 -14.96 5.18
CA ALA A 264 -11.78 -15.97 4.15
C ALA A 264 -10.28 -16.13 3.94
N LEU A 265 -9.81 -17.38 4.01
CA LEU A 265 -8.45 -17.77 3.61
C LEU A 265 -8.56 -18.44 2.25
N ILE A 266 -7.83 -17.93 1.26
CA ILE A 266 -7.94 -18.27 -0.15
C ILE A 266 -6.57 -18.66 -0.67
N GLU A 267 -6.48 -19.86 -1.24
CA GLU A 267 -5.31 -20.25 -2.01
C GLU A 267 -5.38 -19.65 -3.42
N SER A 268 -4.25 -19.19 -3.92
CA SER A 268 -4.14 -18.61 -5.27
C SER A 268 -2.85 -19.05 -5.95
N PRO A 269 -2.89 -19.32 -7.26
CA PRO A 269 -1.68 -19.58 -8.04
C PRO A 269 -0.68 -18.42 -7.96
N ALA A 270 0.61 -18.74 -7.94
CA ALA A 270 1.69 -17.78 -7.88
C ALA A 270 2.75 -18.05 -8.95
N TYR A 271 3.68 -17.11 -9.13
CA TYR A 271 4.80 -17.25 -10.05
C TYR A 271 6.01 -17.90 -9.36
N PRO A 272 6.66 -18.90 -9.99
CA PRO A 272 7.93 -19.42 -9.52
C PRO A 272 9.05 -18.37 -9.62
N PRO A 273 10.22 -18.53 -8.96
CA PRO A 273 10.56 -19.66 -8.10
C PRO A 273 10.03 -19.55 -6.66
N GLU A 274 9.84 -18.34 -6.12
CA GLU A 274 9.48 -18.14 -4.69
C GLU A 274 8.00 -18.33 -4.42
N TYR A 275 7.14 -18.38 -5.43
CA TYR A 275 5.68 -18.49 -5.31
C TYR A 275 5.03 -17.42 -4.41
N HIS A 276 5.71 -16.28 -4.28
CA HIS A 276 5.28 -15.13 -3.49
C HIS A 276 4.36 -14.17 -4.24
N ASN A 277 4.65 -13.96 -5.53
CA ASN A 277 3.88 -13.07 -6.38
C ASN A 277 2.68 -13.81 -6.98
N LEU A 278 1.48 -13.49 -6.49
CA LEU A 278 0.26 -14.15 -6.94
C LEU A 278 -0.10 -13.78 -8.38
N LYS A 279 -0.64 -14.74 -9.13
CA LYS A 279 -1.13 -14.52 -10.50
C LYS A 279 -2.48 -13.79 -10.49
N GLY A 280 -2.70 -12.90 -11.47
CA GLY A 280 -4.01 -12.32 -11.76
C GLY A 280 -4.43 -11.11 -10.92
N ASN A 281 -3.47 -10.35 -10.33
CA ASN A 281 -3.77 -9.15 -9.53
C ASN A 281 -4.91 -9.38 -8.51
N GLN A 282 -4.69 -10.31 -7.59
CA GLN A 282 -5.72 -10.76 -6.64
C GLN A 282 -6.28 -9.60 -5.79
N GLU A 283 -5.45 -8.61 -5.44
CA GLU A 283 -5.88 -7.43 -4.69
C GLU A 283 -7.05 -6.73 -5.38
N LEU A 284 -6.96 -6.54 -6.69
CA LEU A 284 -7.99 -5.83 -7.46
C LEU A 284 -9.21 -6.70 -7.77
N LYS A 285 -8.99 -8.01 -7.97
CA LYS A 285 -10.07 -8.96 -8.24
C LYS A 285 -11.12 -8.94 -7.14
N TYR A 286 -10.68 -8.89 -5.89
CA TYR A 286 -11.56 -8.96 -4.73
C TYR A 286 -12.12 -7.60 -4.28
N VAL A 287 -11.63 -6.47 -4.76
CA VAL A 287 -12.20 -5.14 -4.43
C VAL A 287 -13.68 -5.08 -4.77
N LYS A 288 -14.09 -5.60 -5.94
CA LYS A 288 -15.50 -5.62 -6.36
C LYS A 288 -16.40 -6.45 -5.42
N GLN A 289 -15.87 -7.48 -4.77
CA GLN A 289 -16.63 -8.28 -3.79
C GLN A 289 -16.89 -7.48 -2.52
N CYS A 290 -15.97 -6.59 -2.14
CA CYS A 290 -16.10 -5.73 -0.97
C CYS A 290 -17.16 -4.62 -1.15
N THR A 291 -17.57 -4.32 -2.39
CA THR A 291 -18.57 -3.29 -2.69
C THR A 291 -20.01 -3.82 -2.70
N SER A 292 -20.19 -5.12 -2.94
CA SER A 292 -21.52 -5.70 -3.07
C SER A 292 -22.13 -6.02 -1.70
N ALA A 293 -23.26 -5.39 -1.37
CA ALA A 293 -24.05 -5.67 -0.18
C ALA A 293 -24.62 -7.12 -0.13
N ARG A 294 -24.48 -7.89 -1.22
CA ARG A 294 -25.00 -9.27 -1.35
C ARG A 294 -24.21 -10.34 -0.58
N MET A 295 -23.08 -10.03 0.02
CA MET A 295 -22.25 -11.02 0.73
C MET A 295 -22.81 -11.44 2.09
N ALA A 296 -23.88 -10.83 2.59
CA ALA A 296 -24.53 -11.21 3.85
C ALA A 296 -25.34 -12.52 3.79
N LYS A 297 -25.60 -13.10 2.62
CA LYS A 297 -26.52 -14.26 2.44
C LYS A 297 -25.86 -15.60 2.03
N ARG A 298 -24.55 -15.69 1.93
CA ARG A 298 -23.86 -16.93 1.51
C ARG A 298 -23.04 -17.64 2.61
N GLY A 299 -23.40 -17.44 3.86
CA GLY A 299 -22.73 -18.06 5.01
C GLY A 299 -23.68 -18.34 6.17
N ALA A 300 -24.88 -18.81 5.87
CA ALA A 300 -25.78 -19.43 6.85
C ALA A 300 -25.90 -20.91 6.50
#